data_b35e99aabaf92ffbb30addf1279dfc5d
#
_entry.id   b35e99aabaf92ffbb30addf1279dfc5d
#
_cell.length_a   1.000
_cell.length_b   1.000
_cell.length_c   1.000
_cell.angle_alpha   90.00
_cell.angle_beta   90.00
_cell.angle_gamma   90.00
#
_symmetry.space_group_name_H-M   'P 1'
#
loop_
_entity.id
_entity.type
_entity.pdbx_description
1 polymer ?
#
loop_
_entity_poly.entity_id
_entity_poly.type
_entity_poly.pdbx_seq_one_letter_code
_entity_poly.pdbx_strand_id
1 'polypeptide(L)'
;MVVYSFQITATQETDDEYRSGRLQHFQGSSSWRRSKRGQCSRGKSRAGVSTKLHLAITAEGHVVEGLLTGGNVADITVADELTADVVACYIVEDRGYDSNEHRKTLVSNNNIPVIPGRKNRKEPVVYDKKIYKLRKRIEMFFGKLKENRRLAVRYEKLDVTFLGFIAIAAININL
;
A
#
# COMPACT_ATOMS: atom_id res chain seq x y z
N MET A 1 1.72 0.79 19.49
CA MET A 1 1.94 1.41 18.16
C MET A 1 0.74 1.10 17.27
N VAL A 2 0.39 1.96 16.33
CA VAL A 2 -0.67 1.72 15.34
C VAL A 2 -0.02 1.71 13.97
N VAL A 3 -0.23 0.66 13.19
CA VAL A 3 0.29 0.54 11.82
C VAL A 3 -0.89 0.49 10.86
N TYR A 4 -0.76 1.18 9.75
CA TYR A 4 -1.76 1.24 8.69
C TYR A 4 -1.24 0.56 7.44
N SER A 5 -2.02 -0.33 6.87
CA SER A 5 -1.80 -0.87 5.54
C SER A 5 -2.82 -0.28 4.57
N PHE A 6 -2.36 0.27 3.47
CA PHE A 6 -3.21 0.84 2.43
C PHE A 6 -2.54 0.76 1.07
N GLN A 7 -3.30 1.03 0.02
CA GLN A 7 -2.81 0.88 -1.35
C GLN A 7 -3.18 2.03 -2.27
N ILE A 8 -2.30 2.30 -3.22
CA ILE A 8 -2.51 3.18 -4.37
C ILE A 8 -1.97 2.50 -5.63
N THR A 9 -2.51 2.78 -6.80
CA THR A 9 -2.07 2.18 -8.08
C THR A 9 -1.47 3.24 -9.00
N ALA A 10 -0.24 3.06 -9.50
CA ALA A 10 0.36 3.88 -10.57
C ALA A 10 0.30 3.17 -11.91
N THR A 11 -0.21 3.81 -12.91
CA THR A 11 -0.12 3.38 -14.31
C THR A 11 1.15 3.94 -14.95
N GLN A 12 1.69 3.26 -15.94
CA GLN A 12 2.81 3.76 -16.71
C GLN A 12 2.27 4.46 -17.95
N GLU A 13 2.75 5.68 -18.23
CA GLU A 13 2.48 6.31 -19.53
C GLU A 13 3.17 5.51 -20.63
N THR A 14 2.40 5.17 -21.67
CA THR A 14 2.93 4.85 -22.99
C THR A 14 3.06 6.18 -23.75
N ASP A 15 3.91 6.24 -24.77
CA ASP A 15 4.14 7.47 -25.55
C ASP A 15 2.85 8.08 -26.13
N ASP A 16 1.80 7.27 -26.31
CA ASP A 16 0.48 7.69 -26.76
C ASP A 16 -0.38 8.35 -25.67
N GLU A 17 -0.17 8.00 -24.38
CA GLU A 17 -0.93 8.55 -23.25
C GLU A 17 -0.41 9.92 -22.79
N TYR A 18 0.84 10.27 -23.13
CA TYR A 18 1.39 11.60 -22.87
C TYR A 18 0.55 12.73 -23.47
N ARG A 19 -0.20 12.42 -24.52
CA ARG A 19 -1.12 13.38 -25.19
C ARG A 19 -2.49 13.52 -24.52
N SER A 20 -2.91 12.62 -23.65
CA SER A 20 -4.28 12.59 -23.11
C SER A 20 -4.44 13.04 -21.65
N GLY A 21 -3.34 13.30 -20.91
CA GLY A 21 -3.39 13.93 -19.58
C GLY A 21 -4.11 13.16 -18.47
N ARG A 22 -4.21 11.85 -18.56
CA ARG A 22 -4.94 11.01 -17.60
C ARG A 22 -4.13 10.71 -16.34
N LEU A 23 -4.70 11.03 -15.20
CA LEU A 23 -4.17 10.76 -13.86
C LEU A 23 -4.14 9.27 -13.50
N GLN A 24 -3.10 8.85 -12.84
CA GLN A 24 -2.77 7.46 -12.57
C GLN A 24 -2.51 7.15 -11.10
N HIS A 25 -2.59 5.89 -10.70
CA HIS A 25 -2.64 5.35 -9.35
C HIS A 25 -1.38 4.57 -8.92
N PHE A 26 -1.18 4.33 -7.64
CA PHE A 26 0.04 3.82 -7.02
C PHE A 26 -0.10 2.78 -5.91
N GLN A 27 0.69 1.75 -5.81
CA GLN A 27 0.70 0.74 -4.73
C GLN A 27 2.05 0.07 -4.49
N GLY A 28 2.54 -0.16 -3.29
CA GLY A 28 3.76 -0.88 -3.05
C GLY A 28 4.13 -1.27 -1.64
N SER A 29 4.83 -2.21 -1.33
CA SER A 29 5.40 -2.68 -0.12
C SER A 29 6.90 -2.79 -0.19
N SER A 30 7.59 -2.77 0.84
CA SER A 30 8.98 -2.90 0.85
C SER A 30 9.45 -4.28 1.25
N SER A 31 9.89 -4.96 0.38
CA SER A 31 11.24 -5.32 0.65
C SER A 31 12.16 -4.31 -0.07
N TRP A 32 12.43 -3.16 0.51
CA TRP A 32 13.56 -2.33 0.10
C TRP A 32 14.79 -3.21 -0.13
N ARG A 33 14.86 -4.36 0.53
CA ARG A 33 15.89 -5.38 0.49
C ARG A 33 15.70 -6.45 -0.58
N ARG A 34 14.51 -6.64 -1.17
CA ARG A 34 14.22 -7.78 -2.05
C ARG A 34 13.92 -7.45 -3.51
N SER A 35 13.90 -6.19 -3.91
CA SER A 35 13.78 -5.88 -5.34
C SER A 35 15.00 -6.43 -6.06
N LYS A 36 14.84 -7.56 -6.74
CA LYS A 36 15.90 -8.15 -7.57
C LYS A 36 16.27 -7.17 -8.67
N ARG A 37 17.57 -7.03 -8.97
CA ARG A 37 18.05 -6.22 -10.11
C ARG A 37 17.27 -6.63 -11.36
N GLY A 38 16.67 -5.67 -12.05
CA GLY A 38 15.91 -5.89 -13.27
C GLY A 38 14.43 -6.23 -13.08
N GLN A 39 13.92 -6.33 -11.84
CA GLN A 39 12.50 -6.57 -11.58
C GLN A 39 11.66 -5.34 -11.95
N CYS A 40 10.52 -5.60 -12.59
CA CYS A 40 9.53 -4.59 -12.92
C CYS A 40 8.12 -5.11 -12.63
N SER A 41 7.53 -4.63 -11.56
CA SER A 41 6.18 -4.98 -11.12
C SER A 41 5.14 -4.24 -11.96
N ARG A 42 4.69 -4.88 -13.03
CA ARG A 42 3.67 -4.38 -13.96
C ARG A 42 2.57 -5.41 -14.12
N GLY A 43 1.32 -4.95 -14.15
CA GLY A 43 0.17 -5.79 -14.42
C GLY A 43 -0.88 -5.05 -15.24
N LYS A 44 -1.60 -5.75 -16.13
CA LYS A 44 -2.74 -5.17 -16.84
C LYS A 44 -3.91 -4.99 -15.89
N SER A 45 -4.34 -3.75 -15.70
CA SER A 45 -5.58 -3.37 -15.03
C SER A 45 -6.61 -2.86 -16.06
N ARG A 46 -7.81 -2.51 -15.62
CA ARG A 46 -8.81 -1.87 -16.48
C ARG A 46 -8.33 -0.52 -17.05
N ALA A 47 -7.40 0.14 -16.35
CA ALA A 47 -6.81 1.42 -16.74
C ALA A 47 -5.47 1.26 -17.52
N GLY A 48 -5.16 0.05 -18.02
CA GLY A 48 -3.92 -0.22 -18.75
C GLY A 48 -2.86 -0.90 -17.88
N VAL A 49 -1.59 -0.76 -18.25
CA VAL A 49 -0.46 -1.30 -17.51
C VAL A 49 -0.21 -0.44 -16.28
N SER A 50 -0.28 -1.04 -15.10
CA SER A 50 -0.14 -0.32 -13.84
C SER A 50 0.69 -1.08 -12.81
N THR A 51 1.29 -0.33 -11.92
CA THR A 51 1.99 -0.82 -10.73
C THR A 51 1.22 -0.36 -9.50
N LYS A 52 1.07 -1.26 -8.55
CA LYS A 52 0.48 -0.97 -7.26
C LYS A 52 1.57 -0.76 -6.20
N LEU A 53 1.55 0.32 -5.39
CA LEU A 53 2.35 0.54 -4.17
C LEU A 53 1.52 0.17 -2.93
N HIS A 54 1.90 -0.80 -2.10
CA HIS A 54 1.34 -1.11 -0.78
C HIS A 54 2.27 -0.55 0.29
N LEU A 55 1.80 0.22 1.26
CA LEU A 55 2.59 0.79 2.34
C LEU A 55 2.02 0.43 3.70
N ALA A 56 2.89 0.07 4.64
CA ALA A 56 2.62 0.12 6.06
C ALA A 56 3.27 1.38 6.64
N ILE A 57 2.51 2.20 7.35
CA ILE A 57 3.01 3.40 8.02
C ILE A 57 2.61 3.40 9.49
N THR A 58 3.36 4.08 10.34
CA THR A 58 2.99 4.33 11.74
C THR A 58 1.90 5.42 11.84
N ALA A 59 1.35 5.59 13.03
CA ALA A 59 0.40 6.67 13.31
C ALA A 59 1.01 8.07 13.11
N GLU A 60 2.31 8.20 13.21
CA GLU A 60 3.09 9.43 13.00
C GLU A 60 3.36 9.69 11.51
N GLY A 61 3.18 8.69 10.64
CA GLY A 61 3.42 8.79 9.20
C GLY A 61 4.76 8.22 8.75
N HIS A 62 5.53 7.58 9.64
CA HIS A 62 6.77 6.93 9.23
C HIS A 62 6.49 5.64 8.47
N VAL A 63 7.15 5.46 7.34
CA VAL A 63 7.05 4.23 6.54
C VAL A 63 7.78 3.09 7.26
N VAL A 64 7.05 2.02 7.54
CA VAL A 64 7.56 0.79 8.16
C VAL A 64 7.98 -0.20 7.08
N GLU A 65 7.09 -0.39 6.12
CA GLU A 65 7.30 -1.38 5.06
C GLU A 65 6.59 -0.92 3.78
N GLY A 66 7.10 -1.21 2.61
CA GLY A 66 6.49 -0.80 1.35
C GLY A 66 6.80 -1.76 0.15
N LEU A 67 5.85 -2.43 -0.67
CA LEU A 67 5.97 -3.42 -1.78
C LEU A 67 5.38 -2.92 -3.10
N LEU A 68 5.96 -3.28 -4.19
CA LEU A 68 5.39 -3.06 -5.53
C LEU A 68 4.81 -4.35 -6.10
N THR A 69 3.59 -4.25 -6.61
CA THR A 69 2.96 -5.37 -7.34
C THR A 69 2.38 -4.88 -8.67
N GLY A 70 2.04 -5.82 -9.53
CA GLY A 70 1.25 -5.48 -10.71
C GLY A 70 -0.15 -5.00 -10.33
N GLY A 71 -0.71 -4.06 -11.11
CA GLY A 71 -2.02 -3.46 -10.84
C GLY A 71 -3.19 -4.43 -10.78
N ASN A 72 -3.03 -5.65 -11.27
CA ASN A 72 -4.02 -6.72 -11.22
C ASN A 72 -3.94 -7.61 -9.97
N VAL A 73 -2.90 -7.48 -9.15
CA VAL A 73 -2.71 -8.29 -7.95
C VAL A 73 -3.70 -7.87 -6.87
N ALA A 74 -4.35 -8.82 -6.19
CA ALA A 74 -5.25 -8.52 -5.10
C ALA A 74 -4.46 -8.14 -3.82
N ASP A 75 -4.95 -7.15 -3.09
CA ASP A 75 -4.21 -6.54 -1.98
C ASP A 75 -3.96 -7.50 -0.83
N ILE A 76 -4.93 -8.37 -0.58
CA ILE A 76 -4.84 -9.40 0.46
C ILE A 76 -3.67 -10.38 0.23
N THR A 77 -3.19 -10.55 -1.01
CA THR A 77 -2.10 -11.48 -1.32
C THR A 77 -0.75 -11.06 -0.76
N VAL A 78 -0.59 -9.78 -0.45
CA VAL A 78 0.66 -9.20 0.09
C VAL A 78 0.50 -8.70 1.53
N ALA A 79 -0.69 -8.85 2.11
CA ALA A 79 -0.99 -8.35 3.44
C ALA A 79 -0.08 -8.95 4.53
N ASP A 80 0.11 -10.26 4.51
CA ASP A 80 0.96 -10.96 5.48
C ASP A 80 2.44 -10.56 5.33
N GLU A 81 2.93 -10.37 4.09
CA GLU A 81 4.30 -9.90 3.85
C GLU A 81 4.47 -8.45 4.33
N LEU A 82 3.46 -7.59 4.10
CA LEU A 82 3.49 -6.18 4.49
C LEU A 82 3.52 -5.98 6.02
N THR A 83 3.02 -6.94 6.78
CA THR A 83 2.94 -6.89 8.24
C THR A 83 3.86 -7.89 8.94
N ALA A 84 4.74 -8.59 8.20
CA ALA A 84 5.56 -9.69 8.71
C ALA A 84 6.48 -9.29 9.88
N ASP A 85 7.08 -8.10 9.79
CA ASP A 85 8.01 -7.59 10.80
C ASP A 85 7.32 -6.71 11.87
N VAL A 86 5.97 -6.63 11.84
CA VAL A 86 5.18 -5.83 12.78
C VAL A 86 4.64 -6.71 13.90
N VAL A 87 4.95 -6.37 15.16
CA VAL A 87 4.52 -7.11 16.34
C VAL A 87 3.95 -6.19 17.41
N ALA A 88 3.02 -6.70 18.21
CA ALA A 88 2.39 -6.03 19.36
C ALA A 88 1.77 -4.65 19.01
N CYS A 89 1.11 -4.55 17.85
CA CYS A 89 0.53 -3.32 17.31
C CYS A 89 -0.95 -3.45 16.97
N TYR A 90 -1.63 -2.31 16.87
CA TYR A 90 -2.92 -2.24 16.19
C TYR A 90 -2.68 -2.14 14.69
N ILE A 91 -3.21 -3.09 13.92
CA ILE A 91 -3.13 -3.08 12.45
C ILE A 91 -4.45 -2.59 11.89
N VAL A 92 -4.44 -1.41 11.31
CA VAL A 92 -5.63 -0.75 10.76
C VAL A 92 -5.61 -0.88 9.24
N GLU A 93 -6.56 -1.62 8.71
CA GLU A 93 -6.67 -1.91 7.27
C GLU A 93 -8.11 -1.73 6.77
N ASP A 94 -8.27 -1.59 5.46
CA ASP A 94 -9.59 -1.48 4.87
C ASP A 94 -10.27 -2.86 4.68
N ARG A 95 -11.51 -2.84 4.15
CA ARG A 95 -12.30 -4.05 3.87
C ARG A 95 -11.68 -4.97 2.82
N GLY A 96 -10.75 -4.47 2.00
CA GLY A 96 -10.02 -5.25 1.00
C GLY A 96 -9.17 -6.35 1.65
N TYR A 97 -8.66 -6.06 2.83
CA TYR A 97 -7.81 -6.96 3.64
C TYR A 97 -8.59 -7.92 4.54
N ASP A 98 -9.93 -7.91 4.53
CA ASP A 98 -10.74 -8.80 5.37
C ASP A 98 -10.63 -10.27 4.93
N SER A 99 -9.75 -11.02 5.58
CA SER A 99 -9.56 -12.46 5.49
C SER A 99 -9.44 -13.07 6.88
N ASN A 100 -10.03 -14.25 7.09
CA ASN A 100 -9.89 -14.98 8.36
C ASN A 100 -8.45 -15.45 8.58
N GLU A 101 -7.76 -15.83 7.51
CA GLU A 101 -6.36 -16.27 7.55
C GLU A 101 -5.44 -15.11 7.94
N HIS A 102 -5.56 -13.98 7.25
CA HIS A 102 -4.78 -12.78 7.58
C HIS A 102 -5.00 -12.31 9.01
N ARG A 103 -6.25 -12.31 9.51
CA ARG A 103 -6.55 -11.99 10.92
C ARG A 103 -5.87 -12.96 11.89
N LYS A 104 -5.81 -14.26 11.57
CA LYS A 104 -5.09 -15.25 12.39
C LYS A 104 -3.59 -14.98 12.39
N THR A 105 -2.99 -14.69 11.22
CA THR A 105 -1.58 -14.31 11.10
C THR A 105 -1.27 -13.08 11.96
N LEU A 106 -2.07 -12.03 11.89
CA LEU A 106 -1.90 -10.83 12.71
C LEU A 106 -1.94 -11.15 14.21
N VAL A 107 -2.92 -11.92 14.65
CA VAL A 107 -3.06 -12.32 16.07
C VAL A 107 -1.90 -13.22 16.51
N SER A 108 -1.41 -14.13 15.68
CA SER A 108 -0.25 -14.97 16.00
C SER A 108 1.03 -14.16 16.19
N ASN A 109 1.13 -12.99 15.55
CA ASN A 109 2.21 -12.01 15.73
C ASN A 109 1.92 -11.00 16.87
N ASN A 110 0.99 -11.31 17.77
CA ASN A 110 0.53 -10.45 18.88
C ASN A 110 -0.05 -9.10 18.40
N ASN A 111 -0.49 -8.99 17.16
CA ASN A 111 -1.13 -7.80 16.64
C ASN A 111 -2.65 -7.83 16.87
N ILE A 112 -3.25 -6.65 16.96
CA ILE A 112 -4.70 -6.48 17.11
C ILE A 112 -5.27 -5.99 15.76
N PRO A 113 -6.00 -6.83 15.01
CA PRO A 113 -6.57 -6.45 13.72
C PRO A 113 -7.75 -5.48 13.89
N VAL A 114 -7.66 -4.31 13.29
CA VAL A 114 -8.72 -3.28 13.25
C VAL A 114 -9.20 -3.14 11.80
N ILE A 115 -9.86 -4.19 11.33
CA ILE A 115 -10.28 -4.35 9.93
C ILE A 115 -11.81 -4.50 9.89
N PRO A 116 -12.56 -3.68 9.13
CA PRO A 116 -14.01 -3.87 8.99
C PRO A 116 -14.32 -5.13 8.18
N GLY A 117 -15.37 -5.83 8.56
CA GLY A 117 -15.87 -6.99 7.77
C GLY A 117 -16.39 -6.57 6.39
N ARG A 118 -16.23 -7.44 5.40
CA ARG A 118 -16.86 -7.30 4.08
C ARG A 118 -18.37 -7.37 4.19
N LYS A 119 -19.10 -6.69 3.30
CA LYS A 119 -20.58 -6.66 3.31
C LYS A 119 -21.22 -8.04 3.22
N ASN A 120 -20.57 -8.98 2.53
CA ASN A 120 -21.08 -10.34 2.27
C ASN A 120 -20.60 -11.36 3.32
N ARG A 121 -20.02 -10.90 4.44
CA ARG A 121 -19.52 -11.77 5.49
C ARG A 121 -20.69 -12.37 6.28
N LYS A 122 -20.70 -13.69 6.49
CA LYS A 122 -21.74 -14.38 7.26
C LYS A 122 -21.71 -14.01 8.74
N GLU A 123 -20.51 -13.87 9.31
CA GLU A 123 -20.29 -13.51 10.70
C GLU A 123 -19.80 -12.07 10.83
N PRO A 124 -20.51 -11.20 11.58
CA PRO A 124 -20.05 -9.82 11.79
C PRO A 124 -18.72 -9.81 12.57
N VAL A 125 -17.82 -8.93 12.16
CA VAL A 125 -16.55 -8.73 12.86
C VAL A 125 -16.66 -7.51 13.75
N VAL A 126 -16.31 -7.69 15.02
CA VAL A 126 -16.17 -6.58 15.98
C VAL A 126 -14.76 -6.00 15.84
N TYR A 127 -14.66 -4.69 15.71
CA TYR A 127 -13.41 -3.95 15.66
C TYR A 127 -13.58 -2.59 16.32
N ASP A 128 -12.48 -1.98 16.78
CA ASP A 128 -12.52 -0.65 17.40
C ASP A 128 -12.73 0.45 16.35
N LYS A 129 -13.93 1.04 16.36
CA LYS A 129 -14.30 2.13 15.44
C LYS A 129 -13.56 3.44 15.73
N LYS A 130 -13.07 3.66 16.96
CA LYS A 130 -12.29 4.86 17.30
C LYS A 130 -10.89 4.77 16.68
N ILE A 131 -10.22 3.64 16.86
CA ILE A 131 -8.91 3.37 16.25
C ILE A 131 -9.04 3.35 14.71
N TYR A 132 -10.11 2.76 14.17
CA TYR A 132 -10.34 2.74 12.73
C TYR A 132 -10.43 4.14 12.09
N LYS A 133 -10.93 5.15 12.79
CA LYS A 133 -10.97 6.54 12.29
C LYS A 133 -9.57 7.09 11.98
N LEU A 134 -8.54 6.59 12.63
CA LEU A 134 -7.15 7.00 12.39
C LEU A 134 -6.67 6.59 10.99
N ARG A 135 -7.39 5.73 10.27
CA ARG A 135 -7.12 5.37 8.85
C ARG A 135 -7.00 6.60 7.94
N LYS A 136 -7.66 7.71 8.28
CA LYS A 136 -7.49 8.99 7.58
C LYS A 136 -6.03 9.44 7.44
N ARG A 137 -5.16 9.08 8.38
CA ARG A 137 -3.74 9.50 8.34
C ARG A 137 -3.00 8.94 7.14
N ILE A 138 -3.26 7.67 6.78
CA ILE A 138 -2.65 7.09 5.60
C ILE A 138 -3.21 7.70 4.30
N GLU A 139 -4.50 8.04 4.28
CA GLU A 139 -5.10 8.75 3.14
C GLU A 139 -4.45 10.13 2.95
N MET A 140 -4.20 10.87 4.05
CA MET A 140 -3.49 12.14 4.01
C MET A 140 -2.02 11.99 3.57
N PHE A 141 -1.33 10.96 4.08
CA PHE A 141 0.04 10.65 3.66
C PHE A 141 0.12 10.40 2.15
N PHE A 142 -0.76 9.58 1.62
CA PHE A 142 -0.84 9.33 0.18
C PHE A 142 -1.26 10.56 -0.62
N GLY A 143 -2.10 11.43 -0.08
CA GLY A 143 -2.42 12.72 -0.68
C GLY A 143 -1.15 13.53 -0.94
N LYS A 144 -0.34 13.72 0.10
CA LYS A 144 0.95 14.41 0.00
C LYS A 144 1.94 13.71 -0.93
N LEU A 145 1.99 12.37 -0.90
CA LEU A 145 2.87 11.60 -1.77
C LEU A 145 2.53 11.84 -3.26
N LYS A 146 1.24 11.93 -3.60
CA LYS A 146 0.74 12.21 -4.96
C LYS A 146 1.01 13.62 -5.47
N GLU A 147 1.26 14.59 -4.61
CA GLU A 147 1.68 15.93 -5.02
C GLU A 147 2.97 15.89 -5.83
N ASN A 148 3.81 14.87 -5.60
CA ASN A 148 4.94 14.57 -6.44
C ASN A 148 4.49 13.90 -7.74
N ARG A 149 4.40 14.67 -8.85
CA ARG A 149 3.97 14.17 -10.16
C ARG A 149 4.71 12.89 -10.59
N ARG A 150 6.02 12.80 -10.32
CA ARG A 150 6.86 11.64 -10.65
C ARG A 150 6.47 10.37 -9.89
N LEU A 151 5.77 10.51 -8.77
CA LEU A 151 5.22 9.41 -8.00
C LEU A 151 3.77 9.11 -8.40
N ALA A 152 3.00 10.12 -8.77
CA ALA A 152 1.65 9.94 -9.28
C ALA A 152 1.64 9.25 -10.66
N VAL A 153 2.68 9.49 -11.46
CA VAL A 153 2.91 8.87 -12.77
C VAL A 153 4.28 8.18 -12.73
N ARG A 154 4.30 6.87 -12.95
CA ARG A 154 5.54 6.10 -12.91
C ARG A 154 6.29 6.18 -14.24
N TYR A 155 7.42 6.87 -14.27
CA TYR A 155 8.34 6.90 -15.42
C TYR A 155 9.43 5.83 -15.34
N GLU A 156 9.78 5.38 -14.14
CA GLU A 156 10.87 4.44 -13.89
C GLU A 156 10.53 3.03 -14.37
N LYS A 157 11.45 2.44 -15.17
CA LYS A 157 11.34 1.04 -15.61
C LYS A 157 11.59 0.06 -14.46
N LEU A 158 12.55 0.36 -13.58
CA LEU A 158 12.96 -0.52 -12.50
C LEU A 158 12.23 -0.19 -11.19
N ASP A 159 11.78 -1.23 -10.48
CA ASP A 159 11.12 -1.10 -9.18
C ASP A 159 12.03 -0.45 -8.14
N VAL A 160 13.31 -0.79 -8.13
CA VAL A 160 14.29 -0.25 -7.17
C VAL A 160 14.44 1.27 -7.29
N THR A 161 14.47 1.79 -8.52
CA THR A 161 14.57 3.23 -8.75
C THR A 161 13.29 3.94 -8.30
N PHE A 162 12.13 3.35 -8.60
CA PHE A 162 10.86 3.89 -8.22
C PHE A 162 10.64 3.90 -6.71
N LEU A 163 11.00 2.81 -6.01
CA LEU A 163 11.02 2.74 -4.55
C LEU A 163 11.95 3.81 -3.94
N GLY A 164 13.10 4.06 -4.55
CA GLY A 164 14.01 5.11 -4.12
C GLY A 164 13.38 6.51 -4.14
N PHE A 165 12.61 6.84 -5.18
CA PHE A 165 11.85 8.10 -5.22
C PHE A 165 10.75 8.16 -4.18
N ILE A 166 10.05 7.05 -3.94
CA ILE A 166 9.03 6.95 -2.88
C ILE A 166 9.67 7.20 -1.51
N ALA A 167 10.85 6.62 -1.25
CA ALA A 167 11.57 6.82 0.01
C ALA A 167 11.93 8.28 0.25
N ILE A 168 12.51 8.94 -0.75
CA ILE A 168 12.86 10.36 -0.66
C ILE A 168 11.62 11.22 -0.41
N ALA A 169 10.52 10.96 -1.12
CA ALA A 169 9.29 11.69 -0.91
C ALA A 169 8.68 11.44 0.48
N ALA A 170 8.74 10.21 0.98
CA ALA A 170 8.27 9.87 2.33
C ALA A 170 9.08 10.59 3.43
N ILE A 171 10.40 10.71 3.26
CA ILE A 171 11.25 11.50 4.16
C ILE A 171 10.81 12.95 4.15
N ASN A 172 10.63 13.57 2.97
CA ASN A 172 10.21 14.97 2.86
C ASN A 172 8.82 15.26 3.44
N ILE A 173 7.93 14.27 3.48
CA ILE A 173 6.59 14.42 4.10
C ILE A 173 6.68 14.50 5.63
N ASN A 174 7.71 13.88 6.21
CA ASN A 174 7.91 13.79 7.67
C ASN A 174 8.90 14.83 8.22
N LEU A 175 9.51 15.65 7.38
CA LEU A 175 10.32 16.81 7.77
C LEU A 175 9.44 18.05 7.93
#